data_ed8f36f3feb0a09bcf891d393a189aff
#
_entry.id   ed8f36f3feb0a09bcf891d393a189aff
#
_cell.length_a   1.000
_cell.length_b   1.000
_cell.length_c   1.000
_cell.angle_alpha   90.00
_cell.angle_beta   90.00
_cell.angle_gamma   90.00
#
_symmetry.space_group_name_H-M   'P 1'
#
loop_
_entity.id
_entity.type
_entity.pdbx_description
1 polymer ?
#
loop_
_entity_poly.entity_id
_entity_poly.type
_entity_poly.pdbx_seq_one_letter_code
_entity_poly.pdbx_strand_id
1 'polypeptide(L)'
;MITGCLQQKNGFYYAVLYLKIDGRRRCKWIPMKLSVQDTSQRKAQKAFDEIRLQYEREEEERLEREAKAKELAKNTHPDALLPFTEYMEKWLQSTRTSLATATYQSYSNMIRARILPYFTPLELQLREVTPQHIEDFYQSILADGCTTNTVIHYHAIIRKALQTAVKKDILLKNPADKVDRPKKNVFHGSFYSEEEMLTLFDAVSGDPLELCVKIAAYYGLRRSEVLGLRWSAIDMEHKTISISHKVIEAEVDGKFVPMGEDVLKTKSSFRTLPLIPAVGIILLEEKEKQEMYRRLFKKSYCRDYLDYICVDQCGKLLRPNYVTEHFSWLIEKYGLRKVRFHDLRHPYVKHTTKIFSLRLMDSQAQAYPDARRKTRGACQLHRGGQNRSSARPFCNRKQFLCLPPQSKISRILYAISMRLSGYTSTRSISSSASSVVRVSASKSALDASLRLSCRACSSCFCFACANTAA
;
A
#
# COMPACT_ATOMS: atom_id res chain seq x y z
N MET A 1 34.76 37.40 -15.86
CA MET A 1 35.25 38.78 -16.07
C MET A 1 36.59 38.91 -15.39
N ILE A 2 37.67 39.19 -16.18
CA ILE A 2 39.05 39.40 -15.71
C ILE A 2 39.18 40.86 -15.28
N THR A 3 39.60 41.09 -14.03
CA THR A 3 39.88 42.44 -13.53
C THR A 3 41.36 42.74 -13.65
N GLY A 4 41.72 44.00 -13.79
CA GLY A 4 43.11 44.41 -13.89
C GLY A 4 43.27 45.92 -13.83
N CYS A 5 44.49 46.40 -13.88
CA CYS A 5 44.83 47.81 -13.89
C CYS A 5 46.06 48.06 -14.78
N LEU A 6 46.14 49.29 -15.30
CA LEU A 6 47.31 49.79 -16.03
C LEU A 6 48.33 50.29 -15.00
N GLN A 7 49.57 49.85 -15.08
CA GLN A 7 50.66 50.30 -14.23
C GLN A 7 51.87 50.79 -15.03
N GLN A 8 52.67 51.68 -14.44
CA GLN A 8 53.91 52.17 -15.00
C GLN A 8 55.10 51.62 -14.20
N LYS A 9 56.10 51.11 -14.92
CA LYS A 9 57.32 50.60 -14.32
C LYS A 9 58.47 50.79 -15.30
N ASN A 10 59.60 51.31 -14.81
CA ASN A 10 60.79 51.55 -15.60
C ASN A 10 60.58 52.34 -16.92
N GLY A 11 59.68 53.37 -16.86
CA GLY A 11 59.35 54.19 -18.04
C GLY A 11 58.43 53.55 -19.05
N PHE A 12 57.85 52.38 -18.80
CA PHE A 12 56.93 51.67 -19.67
C PHE A 12 55.62 51.36 -19.00
N TYR A 13 54.55 51.19 -19.80
CA TYR A 13 53.26 50.73 -19.40
C TYR A 13 53.18 49.20 -19.34
N TYR A 14 52.51 48.68 -18.30
CA TYR A 14 52.23 47.27 -18.06
C TYR A 14 50.73 47.07 -17.83
N ALA A 15 50.17 46.02 -18.44
CA ALA A 15 48.86 45.50 -18.10
C ALA A 15 49.02 44.50 -16.96
N VAL A 16 48.42 44.79 -15.80
CA VAL A 16 48.40 43.88 -14.64
C VAL A 16 47.02 43.28 -14.57
N LEU A 17 46.88 41.98 -14.90
CA LEU A 17 45.63 41.22 -14.87
C LEU A 17 45.56 40.33 -13.62
N TYR A 18 44.40 40.32 -12.99
CA TYR A 18 44.09 39.42 -11.85
C TYR A 18 43.35 38.22 -12.38
N LEU A 19 44.03 37.10 -12.43
CA LEU A 19 43.51 35.81 -12.89
C LEU A 19 43.20 34.91 -11.71
N LYS A 20 42.13 34.09 -11.82
CA LYS A 20 41.80 33.05 -10.84
C LYS A 20 42.33 31.72 -11.37
N ILE A 21 43.48 31.26 -10.84
CA ILE A 21 44.12 29.99 -11.22
C ILE A 21 44.06 29.07 -10.01
N ASP A 22 43.48 27.85 -10.15
CA ASP A 22 43.31 26.85 -9.06
C ASP A 22 42.62 27.41 -7.82
N GLY A 23 41.56 28.22 -8.03
CA GLY A 23 40.83 28.84 -6.96
C GLY A 23 41.54 30.02 -6.26
N ARG A 24 42.83 30.28 -6.55
CA ARG A 24 43.62 31.35 -5.96
C ARG A 24 43.76 32.52 -6.91
N ARG A 25 43.71 33.74 -6.39
CA ARG A 25 43.90 34.97 -7.15
C ARG A 25 45.40 35.18 -7.38
N ARG A 26 45.84 35.23 -8.65
CA ARG A 26 47.22 35.53 -9.07
C ARG A 26 47.22 36.74 -9.98
N CYS A 27 48.24 37.58 -9.86
CA CYS A 27 48.45 38.71 -10.77
C CYS A 27 49.49 38.36 -11.86
N LYS A 28 49.18 38.72 -13.09
CA LYS A 28 50.09 38.57 -14.25
C LYS A 28 50.43 39.95 -14.82
N TRP A 29 51.72 40.23 -14.88
CA TRP A 29 52.25 41.45 -15.46
C TRP A 29 52.59 41.24 -16.93
N ILE A 30 52.02 42.02 -17.81
CA ILE A 30 52.18 41.91 -19.26
C ILE A 30 52.82 43.20 -19.75
N PRO A 31 54.07 43.18 -20.31
CA PRO A 31 54.71 44.37 -20.85
C PRO A 31 54.01 44.80 -22.12
N MET A 32 53.56 46.05 -22.21
CA MET A 32 52.82 46.57 -23.34
C MET A 32 53.73 47.18 -24.41
N LYS A 33 55.05 47.28 -24.12
CA LYS A 33 56.05 47.90 -24.99
C LYS A 33 55.71 49.34 -25.41
N LEU A 34 54.96 50.06 -24.60
CA LEU A 34 54.58 51.45 -24.75
C LEU A 34 55.40 52.32 -23.80
N SER A 35 56.14 53.30 -24.30
CA SER A 35 56.88 54.25 -23.47
C SER A 35 55.88 55.26 -22.83
N VAL A 36 56.14 55.64 -21.61
CA VAL A 36 55.36 56.64 -20.87
C VAL A 36 55.58 58.04 -21.45
N GLN A 37 56.80 58.30 -22.07
CA GLN A 37 57.14 59.59 -22.67
C GLN A 37 56.44 59.78 -23.99
N ASP A 38 56.29 58.74 -24.81
CA ASP A 38 55.80 58.83 -26.18
C ASP A 38 54.32 58.42 -26.36
N THR A 39 53.68 57.91 -25.32
CA THR A 39 52.35 57.39 -25.44
C THR A 39 51.39 58.05 -24.40
N SER A 40 50.33 58.66 -24.90
CA SER A 40 49.33 59.25 -24.02
C SER A 40 48.62 58.16 -23.19
N GLN A 41 48.27 58.51 -21.93
CA GLN A 41 47.59 57.61 -21.01
C GLN A 41 46.29 57.01 -21.59
N ARG A 42 45.55 57.78 -22.40
CA ARG A 42 44.34 57.35 -23.10
C ARG A 42 44.59 56.25 -24.12
N LYS A 43 45.75 56.34 -24.85
CA LYS A 43 46.19 55.31 -25.83
C LYS A 43 46.65 54.05 -25.10
N ALA A 44 47.39 54.19 -23.99
CA ALA A 44 47.79 53.09 -23.16
C ALA A 44 46.59 52.36 -22.53
N GLN A 45 45.56 53.10 -22.11
CA GLN A 45 44.34 52.52 -21.57
C GLN A 45 43.56 51.69 -22.62
N LYS A 46 43.46 52.17 -23.86
CA LYS A 46 42.85 51.39 -24.94
C LYS A 46 43.57 50.08 -25.18
N ALA A 47 44.89 50.12 -25.27
CA ALA A 47 45.71 48.92 -25.47
C ALA A 47 45.59 47.95 -24.24
N PHE A 48 45.46 48.45 -23.04
CA PHE A 48 45.15 47.64 -21.86
C PHE A 48 43.80 46.94 -21.98
N ASP A 49 42.76 47.67 -22.42
CA ASP A 49 41.42 47.10 -22.55
C ASP A 49 41.37 46.01 -23.65
N GLU A 50 42.12 46.19 -24.74
CA GLU A 50 42.29 45.18 -25.81
C GLU A 50 42.95 43.91 -25.27
N ILE A 51 44.07 44.05 -24.51
CA ILE A 51 44.75 42.92 -23.86
C ILE A 51 43.82 42.20 -22.89
N ARG A 52 43.08 42.95 -22.07
CA ARG A 52 42.13 42.37 -21.14
C ARG A 52 41.05 41.55 -21.83
N LEU A 53 40.48 42.09 -22.91
CA LEU A 53 39.43 41.43 -23.70
C LEU A 53 39.95 40.17 -24.42
N GLN A 54 41.18 40.20 -24.85
CA GLN A 54 41.83 39.02 -25.43
C GLN A 54 41.97 37.89 -24.39
N TYR A 55 42.46 38.21 -23.19
CA TYR A 55 42.58 37.25 -22.11
C TYR A 55 41.21 36.73 -21.61
N GLU A 56 40.15 37.54 -21.61
CA GLU A 56 38.80 37.09 -21.33
C GLU A 56 38.32 36.03 -22.33
N ARG A 57 38.55 36.29 -23.64
CA ARG A 57 38.21 35.32 -24.71
C ARG A 57 38.98 34.00 -24.58
N GLU A 58 40.29 34.08 -24.36
CA GLU A 58 41.15 32.89 -24.19
C GLU A 58 40.73 32.06 -22.98
N GLU A 59 40.32 32.69 -21.86
CA GLU A 59 39.84 32.01 -20.68
C GLU A 59 38.47 31.38 -20.90
N GLU A 60 37.53 32.02 -21.59
CA GLU A 60 36.24 31.46 -21.98
C GLU A 60 36.42 30.23 -22.87
N GLU A 61 37.28 30.29 -23.89
CA GLU A 61 37.60 29.15 -24.75
C GLU A 61 38.27 28.00 -23.99
N ARG A 62 39.12 28.31 -23.00
CA ARG A 62 39.76 27.32 -22.15
C ARG A 62 38.69 26.59 -21.29
N LEU A 63 37.79 27.35 -20.64
CA LEU A 63 36.71 26.81 -19.83
C LEU A 63 35.75 25.97 -20.66
N GLU A 64 35.43 26.41 -21.88
CA GLU A 64 34.61 25.61 -22.80
C GLU A 64 35.31 24.30 -23.22
N ARG A 65 36.61 24.35 -23.54
CA ARG A 65 37.40 23.14 -23.84
C ARG A 65 37.45 22.18 -22.66
N GLU A 66 37.68 22.68 -21.44
CA GLU A 66 37.68 21.88 -20.24
C GLU A 66 36.29 21.27 -19.96
N ALA A 67 35.20 22.04 -20.17
CA ALA A 67 33.84 21.55 -20.03
C ALA A 67 33.53 20.44 -21.05
N LYS A 68 33.90 20.64 -22.32
CA LYS A 68 33.76 19.62 -23.38
C LYS A 68 34.58 18.36 -23.08
N ALA A 69 35.82 18.54 -22.60
CA ALA A 69 36.68 17.41 -22.22
C ALA A 69 36.13 16.62 -21.03
N LYS A 70 35.58 17.29 -19.99
CA LYS A 70 34.88 16.65 -18.88
C LYS A 70 33.61 15.93 -19.32
N GLU A 71 32.87 16.50 -20.26
CA GLU A 71 31.69 15.89 -20.85
C GLU A 71 32.06 14.62 -21.63
N LEU A 72 33.12 14.68 -22.45
CA LEU A 72 33.63 13.53 -23.20
C LEU A 72 34.14 12.42 -22.25
N ALA A 73 34.88 12.78 -21.21
CA ALA A 73 35.39 11.83 -20.23
C ALA A 73 34.27 11.12 -19.46
N LYS A 74 33.20 11.82 -19.12
CA LYS A 74 32.00 11.23 -18.48
C LYS A 74 31.20 10.33 -19.42
N ASN A 75 31.17 10.68 -20.73
CA ASN A 75 30.53 9.85 -21.74
C ASN A 75 31.33 8.58 -22.09
N THR A 76 32.57 8.45 -21.59
CA THR A 76 33.38 7.21 -21.71
C THR A 76 33.19 6.23 -20.55
N HIS A 77 32.39 6.54 -19.54
CA HIS A 77 32.13 5.58 -18.48
C HIS A 77 31.48 4.31 -19.07
N PRO A 78 31.99 3.10 -18.76
CA PRO A 78 31.48 1.84 -19.36
C PRO A 78 29.98 1.67 -19.26
N ASP A 79 29.39 2.02 -18.12
CA ASP A 79 27.93 1.94 -17.93
C ASP A 79 27.14 2.96 -18.77
N ALA A 80 27.78 4.03 -19.30
CA ALA A 80 27.13 4.98 -20.21
C ALA A 80 26.87 4.39 -21.60
N LEU A 81 27.61 3.34 -21.95
CA LEU A 81 27.48 2.61 -23.22
C LEU A 81 26.48 1.45 -23.14
N LEU A 82 26.04 1.11 -21.94
CA LEU A 82 25.04 0.05 -21.76
C LEU A 82 23.71 0.45 -22.42
N PRO A 83 22.95 -0.50 -22.97
CA PRO A 83 21.56 -0.26 -23.35
C PRO A 83 20.79 0.35 -22.19
N PHE A 84 19.94 1.34 -22.45
CA PHE A 84 19.14 2.00 -21.41
C PHE A 84 18.28 0.99 -20.64
N THR A 85 17.74 0.00 -21.32
CA THR A 85 16.94 -1.08 -20.73
C THR A 85 17.73 -1.93 -19.74
N GLU A 86 18.97 -2.29 -20.09
CA GLU A 86 19.87 -3.03 -19.21
C GLU A 86 20.27 -2.18 -17.99
N TYR A 87 20.56 -0.90 -18.19
CA TYR A 87 20.81 0.01 -17.08
C TYR A 87 19.61 0.11 -16.12
N MET A 88 18.39 0.17 -16.63
CA MET A 88 17.16 0.23 -15.82
C MET A 88 16.99 -1.03 -14.96
N GLU A 89 17.29 -2.21 -15.49
CA GLU A 89 17.26 -3.45 -14.72
C GLU A 89 18.37 -3.50 -13.66
N LYS A 90 19.60 -3.15 -14.03
CA LYS A 90 20.75 -3.06 -13.11
C LYS A 90 20.47 -2.08 -11.97
N TRP A 91 19.89 -0.92 -12.30
CA TRP A 91 19.46 0.05 -11.30
C TRP A 91 18.35 -0.51 -10.40
N LEU A 92 17.33 -1.16 -10.95
CA LEU A 92 16.25 -1.78 -10.17
C LEU A 92 16.83 -2.78 -9.17
N GLN A 93 17.70 -3.68 -9.60
CA GLN A 93 18.35 -4.66 -8.72
C GLN A 93 19.14 -3.98 -7.59
N SER A 94 19.88 -2.92 -7.89
CA SER A 94 20.65 -2.16 -6.90
C SER A 94 19.78 -1.51 -5.82
N THR A 95 18.49 -1.27 -6.09
CA THR A 95 17.55 -0.66 -5.14
C THR A 95 16.85 -1.68 -4.24
N ARG A 96 17.04 -2.98 -4.46
CA ARG A 96 16.31 -4.06 -3.75
C ARG A 96 16.46 -4.00 -2.23
N THR A 97 17.66 -3.69 -1.74
CA THR A 97 17.97 -3.61 -0.31
C THR A 97 17.54 -2.29 0.33
N SER A 98 17.35 -1.23 -0.45
CA SER A 98 17.04 0.12 0.04
C SER A 98 15.55 0.46 -0.01
N LEU A 99 14.74 -0.29 -0.75
CA LEU A 99 13.32 -0.05 -0.91
C LEU A 99 12.49 -1.07 -0.10
N ALA A 100 11.35 -0.62 0.42
CA ALA A 100 10.34 -1.52 0.95
C ALA A 100 9.84 -2.48 -0.15
N THR A 101 9.55 -3.74 0.21
CA THR A 101 9.15 -4.81 -0.69
C THR A 101 8.06 -4.40 -1.68
N ALA A 102 6.98 -3.78 -1.19
CA ALA A 102 5.87 -3.32 -2.04
C ALA A 102 6.28 -2.21 -3.03
N THR A 103 7.24 -1.35 -2.65
CA THR A 103 7.75 -0.29 -3.54
C THR A 103 8.64 -0.88 -4.62
N TYR A 104 9.52 -1.80 -4.23
CA TYR A 104 10.37 -2.52 -5.19
C TYR A 104 9.51 -3.27 -6.21
N GLN A 105 8.49 -3.99 -5.76
CA GLN A 105 7.56 -4.72 -6.63
C GLN A 105 6.81 -3.78 -7.59
N SER A 106 6.35 -2.61 -7.09
CA SER A 106 5.71 -1.60 -7.95
C SER A 106 6.67 -1.08 -9.02
N TYR A 107 7.93 -0.79 -8.67
CA TYR A 107 8.95 -0.36 -9.62
C TYR A 107 9.25 -1.46 -10.65
N SER A 108 9.43 -2.71 -10.19
CA SER A 108 9.66 -3.87 -11.04
C SER A 108 8.55 -4.03 -12.08
N ASN A 109 7.30 -3.98 -11.65
CA ASN A 109 6.14 -4.11 -12.55
C ASN A 109 6.10 -2.96 -13.58
N MET A 110 6.32 -1.72 -13.15
CA MET A 110 6.30 -0.57 -14.06
C MET A 110 7.45 -0.61 -15.07
N ILE A 111 8.65 -0.98 -14.63
CA ILE A 111 9.81 -1.08 -15.51
C ILE A 111 9.59 -2.20 -16.53
N ARG A 112 9.28 -3.41 -16.09
CA ARG A 112 9.19 -4.60 -16.95
C ARG A 112 7.96 -4.59 -17.85
N ALA A 113 6.81 -4.06 -17.37
CA ALA A 113 5.59 -4.09 -18.15
C ALA A 113 5.50 -3.00 -19.21
N ARG A 114 6.20 -1.86 -19.04
CA ARG A 114 6.05 -0.71 -19.94
C ARG A 114 7.36 -0.06 -20.37
N ILE A 115 8.30 0.22 -19.44
CA ILE A 115 9.53 0.92 -19.78
C ILE A 115 10.40 0.05 -20.68
N LEU A 116 10.70 -1.18 -20.26
CA LEU A 116 11.54 -2.07 -21.09
C LEU A 116 10.92 -2.36 -22.45
N PRO A 117 9.64 -2.76 -22.59
CA PRO A 117 9.05 -3.04 -23.89
C PRO A 117 9.08 -1.85 -24.85
N TYR A 118 8.94 -0.62 -24.33
CA TYR A 118 8.98 0.59 -25.17
C TYR A 118 10.39 0.93 -25.62
N PHE A 119 11.38 0.87 -24.73
CA PHE A 119 12.76 1.31 -25.05
C PHE A 119 13.60 0.21 -25.71
N THR A 120 13.25 -1.08 -25.60
CA THR A 120 14.01 -2.17 -26.22
C THR A 120 14.13 -2.02 -27.75
N PRO A 121 13.07 -1.73 -28.51
CA PRO A 121 13.17 -1.57 -29.96
C PRO A 121 13.98 -0.35 -30.41
N LEU A 122 14.19 0.61 -29.50
CA LEU A 122 14.95 1.83 -29.83
C LEU A 122 16.45 1.63 -29.72
N GLU A 123 16.92 0.53 -29.14
CA GLU A 123 18.33 0.15 -28.96
C GLU A 123 19.25 1.26 -28.43
N LEU A 124 18.68 2.22 -27.67
CA LEU A 124 19.39 3.39 -27.17
C LEU A 124 20.38 3.03 -26.06
N GLN A 125 21.61 3.53 -26.20
CA GLN A 125 22.55 3.53 -25.08
C GLN A 125 22.10 4.55 -24.01
N LEU A 126 22.50 4.32 -22.75
CA LEU A 126 22.13 5.21 -21.64
C LEU A 126 22.47 6.69 -21.91
N ARG A 127 23.65 6.95 -22.50
CA ARG A 127 24.12 8.31 -22.90
C ARG A 127 23.29 8.96 -24.00
N GLU A 128 22.60 8.18 -24.81
CA GLU A 128 21.84 8.64 -25.98
C GLU A 128 20.39 9.00 -25.63
N VAL A 129 19.95 8.68 -24.39
CA VAL A 129 18.60 9.01 -23.92
C VAL A 129 18.44 10.52 -23.83
N THR A 130 17.55 11.07 -24.66
CA THR A 130 17.22 12.49 -24.71
C THR A 130 15.91 12.79 -23.97
N PRO A 131 15.63 14.06 -23.62
CA PRO A 131 14.31 14.46 -23.12
C PRO A 131 13.19 14.07 -24.07
N GLN A 132 13.39 14.19 -25.40
CA GLN A 132 12.39 13.84 -26.42
C GLN A 132 11.99 12.36 -26.33
N HIS A 133 12.95 11.43 -26.22
CA HIS A 133 12.64 10.00 -26.07
C HIS A 133 11.75 9.70 -24.85
N ILE A 134 11.93 10.47 -23.76
CA ILE A 134 11.13 10.33 -22.54
C ILE A 134 9.74 10.92 -22.75
N GLU A 135 9.61 12.04 -23.46
CA GLU A 135 8.31 12.65 -23.79
C GLU A 135 7.50 11.77 -24.74
N ASP A 136 8.14 11.19 -25.76
CA ASP A 136 7.50 10.25 -26.70
C ASP A 136 6.96 9.02 -25.94
N PHE A 137 7.72 8.51 -24.98
CA PHE A 137 7.23 7.46 -24.07
C PHE A 137 6.00 7.88 -23.29
N TYR A 138 5.93 9.13 -22.78
CA TYR A 138 4.74 9.59 -22.07
C TYR A 138 3.52 9.70 -23.00
N GLN A 139 3.73 10.15 -24.23
CA GLN A 139 2.67 10.20 -25.24
C GLN A 139 2.14 8.80 -25.56
N SER A 140 3.01 7.79 -25.67
CA SER A 140 2.59 6.42 -25.90
C SER A 140 1.72 5.89 -24.76
N ILE A 141 2.09 6.18 -23.47
CA ILE A 141 1.29 5.77 -22.31
C ILE A 141 -0.09 6.44 -22.30
N LEU A 142 -0.15 7.72 -22.69
CA LEU A 142 -1.42 8.46 -22.78
C LEU A 142 -2.28 7.95 -23.91
N ALA A 143 -1.69 7.61 -25.07
CA ALA A 143 -2.37 7.00 -26.22
C ALA A 143 -3.00 5.64 -25.87
N ASP A 144 -2.35 4.87 -24.98
CA ASP A 144 -2.88 3.62 -24.42
C ASP A 144 -4.02 3.83 -23.39
N GLY A 145 -4.51 5.07 -23.22
CA GLY A 145 -5.63 5.40 -22.34
C GLY A 145 -5.25 5.54 -20.85
N CYS A 146 -3.96 5.55 -20.51
CA CYS A 146 -3.53 5.79 -19.13
C CYS A 146 -3.70 7.26 -18.74
N THR A 147 -3.85 7.50 -17.42
CA THR A 147 -4.01 8.86 -16.89
C THR A 147 -2.69 9.59 -16.75
N THR A 148 -2.71 10.93 -16.72
CA THR A 148 -1.53 11.76 -16.43
C THR A 148 -0.88 11.42 -15.09
N ASN A 149 -1.66 10.98 -14.09
CA ASN A 149 -1.11 10.51 -12.81
C ASN A 149 -0.23 9.27 -12.99
N THR A 150 -0.57 8.37 -13.91
CA THR A 150 0.25 7.20 -14.27
C THR A 150 1.57 7.64 -14.88
N VAL A 151 1.55 8.60 -15.83
CA VAL A 151 2.77 9.18 -16.43
C VAL A 151 3.68 9.79 -15.37
N ILE A 152 3.11 10.51 -14.38
CA ILE A 152 3.87 11.08 -13.25
C ILE A 152 4.64 9.99 -12.48
N HIS A 153 4.07 8.81 -12.28
CA HIS A 153 4.75 7.70 -11.62
C HIS A 153 5.90 7.16 -12.47
N TYR A 154 5.72 6.99 -13.78
CA TYR A 154 6.80 6.59 -14.70
C TYR A 154 7.93 7.63 -14.74
N HIS A 155 7.57 8.92 -14.82
CA HIS A 155 8.55 9.99 -14.74
C HIS A 155 9.40 9.90 -13.47
N ALA A 156 8.76 9.68 -12.31
CA ALA A 156 9.46 9.59 -11.03
C ALA A 156 10.48 8.43 -11.01
N ILE A 157 10.16 7.29 -11.61
CA ILE A 157 11.05 6.13 -11.69
C ILE A 157 12.23 6.40 -12.65
N ILE A 158 11.96 6.83 -13.88
CA ILE A 158 12.98 7.15 -14.90
C ILE A 158 13.93 8.23 -14.37
N ARG A 159 13.36 9.33 -13.85
CA ARG A 159 14.15 10.42 -13.28
C ARG A 159 15.04 9.95 -12.13
N LYS A 160 14.53 9.08 -11.23
CA LYS A 160 15.30 8.54 -10.11
C LYS A 160 16.44 7.64 -10.56
N ALA A 161 16.21 6.79 -11.58
CA ALA A 161 17.24 5.94 -12.15
C ALA A 161 18.35 6.78 -12.82
N LEU A 162 17.98 7.71 -13.67
CA LEU A 162 18.92 8.62 -14.35
C LEU A 162 19.66 9.54 -13.36
N GLN A 163 18.99 9.98 -12.29
CA GLN A 163 19.66 10.74 -11.23
C GLN A 163 20.70 9.90 -10.47
N THR A 164 20.48 8.58 -10.38
CA THR A 164 21.50 7.67 -9.83
C THR A 164 22.69 7.56 -10.76
N ALA A 165 22.48 7.56 -12.09
CA ALA A 165 23.55 7.61 -13.07
C ALA A 165 24.40 8.89 -12.94
N VAL A 166 23.74 10.04 -12.74
CA VAL A 166 24.45 11.31 -12.52
C VAL A 166 25.24 11.29 -11.21
N LYS A 167 24.68 10.75 -10.13
CA LYS A 167 25.37 10.63 -8.84
C LYS A 167 26.58 9.70 -8.87
N LYS A 168 26.59 8.74 -9.79
CA LYS A 168 27.70 7.79 -10.01
C LYS A 168 28.65 8.26 -11.09
N ASP A 169 28.52 9.50 -11.56
CA ASP A 169 29.31 10.09 -12.63
C ASP A 169 29.25 9.33 -13.98
N ILE A 170 28.21 8.51 -14.18
CA ILE A 170 27.94 7.82 -15.45
C ILE A 170 27.39 8.81 -16.48
N LEU A 171 26.48 9.70 -16.08
CA LEU A 171 25.93 10.76 -16.89
C LEU A 171 26.30 12.14 -16.34
N LEU A 172 26.52 13.09 -17.24
CA LEU A 172 26.80 14.48 -16.86
C LEU A 172 25.55 15.20 -16.31
N LYS A 173 24.41 14.99 -16.95
CA LYS A 173 23.13 15.63 -16.64
C LYS A 173 22.01 14.60 -16.75
N ASN A 174 20.93 14.85 -16.01
CA ASN A 174 19.74 14.02 -16.08
C ASN A 174 18.80 14.54 -17.18
N PRO A 175 18.58 13.79 -18.28
CA PRO A 175 17.70 14.25 -19.36
C PRO A 175 16.24 14.40 -18.88
N ALA A 176 15.79 13.62 -17.88
CA ALA A 176 14.44 13.73 -17.35
C ALA A 176 14.17 15.05 -16.59
N ASP A 177 15.20 15.82 -16.21
CA ASP A 177 15.01 17.12 -15.56
C ASP A 177 14.54 18.22 -16.55
N LYS A 178 14.71 17.99 -17.86
CA LYS A 178 14.27 18.90 -18.92
C LYS A 178 12.88 18.54 -19.49
N VAL A 179 12.29 17.46 -19.03
CA VAL A 179 10.99 16.98 -19.49
C VAL A 179 9.87 17.63 -18.66
N ASP A 180 8.89 18.19 -19.34
CA ASP A 180 7.72 18.75 -18.69
C ASP A 180 6.80 17.67 -18.13
N ARG A 181 6.71 17.64 -16.81
CA ARG A 181 5.85 16.68 -16.12
C ARG A 181 4.37 17.08 -16.26
N PRO A 182 3.48 16.17 -16.69
CA PRO A 182 2.04 16.45 -16.77
C PRO A 182 1.47 16.93 -15.44
N LYS A 183 0.46 17.80 -15.51
CA LYS A 183 -0.29 18.24 -14.32
C LYS A 183 -1.02 17.07 -13.68
N LYS A 184 -1.01 17.03 -12.35
CA LYS A 184 -1.69 16.00 -11.58
C LYS A 184 -3.21 16.17 -11.70
N ASN A 185 -3.91 15.11 -12.11
CA ASN A 185 -5.36 15.06 -12.01
C ASN A 185 -5.77 14.90 -10.54
N VAL A 186 -6.59 15.82 -10.05
CA VAL A 186 -7.15 15.75 -8.71
C VAL A 186 -8.28 14.72 -8.71
N PHE A 187 -8.13 13.70 -7.90
CA PHE A 187 -9.18 12.71 -7.70
C PHE A 187 -10.11 13.18 -6.58
N HIS A 188 -11.39 13.35 -6.91
CA HIS A 188 -12.44 13.60 -5.91
C HIS A 188 -13.00 12.23 -5.48
N GLY A 189 -12.65 11.78 -4.27
CA GLY A 189 -13.18 10.56 -3.70
C GLY A 189 -14.69 10.69 -3.49
N SER A 190 -15.46 9.67 -3.90
CA SER A 190 -16.85 9.54 -3.50
C SER A 190 -16.94 8.61 -2.29
N PHE A 191 -17.81 8.93 -1.35
CA PHE A 191 -18.04 8.14 -0.13
C PHE A 191 -19.53 7.92 0.07
N TYR A 192 -19.88 6.82 0.68
CA TYR A 192 -21.28 6.46 0.93
C TYR A 192 -21.92 7.34 2.00
N SER A 193 -23.20 7.65 1.83
CA SER A 193 -24.06 8.16 2.89
C SER A 193 -24.31 7.11 3.96
N GLU A 194 -25.03 7.45 5.01
CA GLU A 194 -25.43 6.50 6.07
C GLU A 194 -26.31 5.39 5.50
N GLU A 195 -27.32 5.75 4.72
CA GLU A 195 -28.25 4.81 4.09
C GLU A 195 -27.55 3.88 3.09
N GLU A 196 -26.65 4.43 2.25
CA GLU A 196 -25.85 3.64 1.33
C GLU A 196 -24.92 2.66 2.07
N MET A 197 -24.38 3.07 3.24
CA MET A 197 -23.52 2.21 4.05
C MET A 197 -24.32 1.07 4.69
N LEU A 198 -25.56 1.31 5.15
CA LEU A 198 -26.47 0.26 5.65
C LEU A 198 -26.77 -0.75 4.53
N THR A 199 -27.12 -0.24 3.35
CA THR A 199 -27.36 -1.08 2.15
C THR A 199 -26.13 -1.93 1.79
N LEU A 200 -24.92 -1.35 1.92
CA LEU A 200 -23.68 -2.11 1.74
C LEU A 200 -23.55 -3.22 2.79
N PHE A 201 -23.82 -2.94 4.06
CA PHE A 201 -23.70 -3.94 5.12
C PHE A 201 -24.69 -5.10 4.94
N ASP A 202 -25.89 -4.81 4.45
CA ASP A 202 -26.88 -5.84 4.11
C ASP A 202 -26.41 -6.66 2.90
N ALA A 203 -25.88 -6.01 1.86
CA ALA A 203 -25.37 -6.65 0.66
C ALA A 203 -24.18 -7.59 0.92
N VAL A 204 -23.29 -7.24 1.87
CA VAL A 204 -22.14 -8.09 2.23
C VAL A 204 -22.44 -9.11 3.30
N SER A 205 -23.67 -9.18 3.83
CA SER A 205 -24.04 -10.11 4.88
C SER A 205 -23.89 -11.57 4.41
N GLY A 206 -23.10 -12.36 5.14
CA GLY A 206 -22.76 -13.74 4.80
C GLY A 206 -21.68 -13.89 3.72
N ASP A 207 -21.16 -12.79 3.15
CA ASP A 207 -20.05 -12.82 2.22
C ASP A 207 -18.70 -12.97 2.94
N PRO A 208 -17.68 -13.61 2.33
CA PRO A 208 -16.33 -13.70 2.89
C PRO A 208 -15.68 -12.37 3.26
N LEU A 209 -16.07 -11.25 2.60
CA LEU A 209 -15.57 -9.92 2.89
C LEU A 209 -16.38 -9.15 3.95
N GLU A 210 -17.48 -9.68 4.46
CA GLU A 210 -18.34 -9.00 5.44
C GLU A 210 -17.55 -8.38 6.59
N LEU A 211 -16.70 -9.18 7.22
CA LEU A 211 -15.87 -8.74 8.34
C LEU A 211 -14.90 -7.63 7.92
N CYS A 212 -14.20 -7.80 6.78
CA CYS A 212 -13.24 -6.82 6.28
C CYS A 212 -13.91 -5.48 5.96
N VAL A 213 -15.09 -5.50 5.34
CA VAL A 213 -15.86 -4.30 4.98
C VAL A 213 -16.33 -3.57 6.24
N LYS A 214 -16.90 -4.29 7.20
CA LYS A 214 -17.38 -3.73 8.48
C LYS A 214 -16.24 -3.10 9.28
N ILE A 215 -15.11 -3.79 9.45
CA ILE A 215 -13.94 -3.25 10.16
C ILE A 215 -13.39 -2.02 9.44
N ALA A 216 -13.26 -2.08 8.10
CA ALA A 216 -12.78 -0.94 7.31
C ALA A 216 -13.68 0.29 7.49
N ALA A 217 -15.00 0.11 7.47
CA ALA A 217 -15.98 1.17 7.63
C ALA A 217 -15.98 1.75 9.05
N TYR A 218 -15.98 0.91 10.08
CA TYR A 218 -16.03 1.38 11.48
C TYR A 218 -14.78 2.13 11.93
N TYR A 219 -13.59 1.70 11.50
CA TYR A 219 -12.32 2.26 11.98
C TYR A 219 -11.58 3.10 10.94
N GLY A 220 -12.03 3.13 9.70
CA GLY A 220 -11.31 3.80 8.62
C GLY A 220 -9.92 3.22 8.40
N LEU A 221 -9.73 1.91 8.54
CA LEU A 221 -8.44 1.24 8.38
C LEU A 221 -8.05 1.12 6.90
N ARG A 222 -6.74 1.06 6.63
CA ARG A 222 -6.26 0.70 5.30
C ARG A 222 -6.53 -0.79 5.05
N ARG A 223 -6.75 -1.18 3.79
CA ARG A 223 -6.96 -2.59 3.41
C ARG A 223 -5.91 -3.52 4.03
N SER A 224 -4.63 -3.15 3.93
CA SER A 224 -3.54 -3.93 4.51
C SER A 224 -3.54 -3.99 6.04
N GLU A 225 -4.03 -2.94 6.72
CA GLU A 225 -4.19 -2.91 8.18
C GLU A 225 -5.37 -3.80 8.62
N VAL A 226 -6.49 -3.79 7.87
CA VAL A 226 -7.63 -4.69 8.13
C VAL A 226 -7.20 -6.15 8.04
N LEU A 227 -6.52 -6.53 6.97
CA LEU A 227 -6.03 -7.89 6.77
C LEU A 227 -4.94 -8.29 7.77
N GLY A 228 -4.21 -7.31 8.30
CA GLY A 228 -3.17 -7.51 9.30
C GLY A 228 -3.66 -7.55 10.75
N LEU A 229 -4.97 -7.43 11.00
CA LEU A 229 -5.49 -7.51 12.36
C LEU A 229 -5.28 -8.90 12.98
N ARG A 230 -4.80 -8.89 14.21
CA ARG A 230 -4.50 -10.10 14.99
C ARG A 230 -5.37 -10.19 16.23
N TRP A 231 -5.69 -11.40 16.67
CA TRP A 231 -6.40 -11.63 17.92
C TRP A 231 -5.61 -11.12 19.13
N SER A 232 -4.29 -11.25 19.12
CA SER A 232 -3.39 -10.72 20.14
C SER A 232 -3.39 -9.19 20.24
N ALA A 233 -3.87 -8.48 19.21
CA ALA A 233 -3.99 -7.02 19.19
C ALA A 233 -5.33 -6.50 19.75
N ILE A 234 -6.25 -7.41 20.14
CA ILE A 234 -7.55 -7.07 20.72
C ILE A 234 -7.49 -7.28 22.24
N ASP A 235 -7.63 -6.19 22.97
CA ASP A 235 -7.76 -6.22 24.42
C ASP A 235 -9.24 -6.05 24.81
N MET A 236 -9.86 -7.15 25.21
CA MET A 236 -11.28 -7.18 25.61
C MET A 236 -11.48 -6.61 27.01
N GLU A 237 -10.48 -6.63 27.88
CA GLU A 237 -10.53 -6.10 29.23
C GLU A 237 -10.48 -4.57 29.21
N HIS A 238 -9.48 -4.00 28.57
CA HIS A 238 -9.33 -2.55 28.40
C HIS A 238 -10.16 -1.98 27.24
N LYS A 239 -10.87 -2.84 26.49
CA LYS A 239 -11.70 -2.45 25.33
C LYS A 239 -10.91 -1.64 24.31
N THR A 240 -9.77 -2.17 23.89
CA THR A 240 -8.91 -1.52 22.88
C THR A 240 -8.54 -2.46 21.74
N ILE A 241 -8.22 -1.85 20.59
CA ILE A 241 -7.70 -2.52 19.41
C ILE A 241 -6.42 -1.82 18.95
N SER A 242 -5.33 -2.55 18.84
CA SER A 242 -4.02 -2.02 18.44
C SER A 242 -3.74 -2.31 16.97
N ILE A 243 -3.39 -1.27 16.21
CA ILE A 243 -3.05 -1.37 14.80
C ILE A 243 -1.53 -1.26 14.68
N SER A 244 -0.86 -2.40 14.60
CA SER A 244 0.60 -2.52 14.59
C SER A 244 1.15 -3.35 13.44
N HIS A 245 0.29 -4.09 12.74
CA HIS A 245 0.64 -5.08 11.73
C HIS A 245 -0.14 -4.85 10.45
N LYS A 246 0.38 -5.31 9.31
CA LYS A 246 -0.26 -5.24 8.00
C LYS A 246 0.01 -6.50 7.19
N VAL A 247 -0.88 -6.83 6.27
CA VAL A 247 -0.67 -7.84 5.24
C VAL A 247 -0.51 -7.15 3.88
N ILE A 248 0.57 -7.48 3.19
CA ILE A 248 0.86 -7.05 1.83
C ILE A 248 0.84 -8.26 0.90
N GLU A 249 0.85 -8.03 -0.39
CA GLU A 249 1.08 -9.06 -1.40
C GLU A 249 2.49 -8.91 -1.94
N ALA A 250 3.28 -9.97 -1.90
CA ALA A 250 4.65 -10.01 -2.40
C ALA A 250 4.82 -11.16 -3.37
N GLU A 251 5.67 -10.97 -4.36
CA GLU A 251 6.05 -12.01 -5.31
C GLU A 251 7.18 -12.84 -4.69
N VAL A 252 6.90 -14.13 -4.52
CA VAL A 252 7.85 -15.15 -4.07
C VAL A 252 7.84 -16.26 -5.11
N ASP A 253 8.99 -16.54 -5.71
CA ASP A 253 9.15 -17.57 -6.74
C ASP A 253 8.13 -17.46 -7.90
N GLY A 254 7.92 -16.23 -8.39
CA GLY A 254 6.99 -15.94 -9.48
C GLY A 254 5.50 -16.00 -9.11
N LYS A 255 5.15 -16.19 -7.82
CA LYS A 255 3.78 -16.23 -7.33
C LYS A 255 3.52 -15.11 -6.33
N PHE A 256 2.36 -14.47 -6.46
CA PHE A 256 1.91 -13.47 -5.49
C PHE A 256 1.31 -14.17 -4.28
N VAL A 257 1.93 -13.96 -3.12
CA VAL A 257 1.49 -14.51 -1.83
C VAL A 257 1.22 -13.41 -0.82
N PRO A 258 0.18 -13.54 0.03
CA PRO A 258 -0.02 -12.62 1.13
C PRO A 258 1.06 -12.82 2.20
N MET A 259 1.66 -11.73 2.65
CA MET A 259 2.73 -11.72 3.64
C MET A 259 2.46 -10.70 4.72
N GLY A 260 2.62 -11.12 5.98
CA GLY A 260 2.51 -10.22 7.14
C GLY A 260 3.78 -9.42 7.36
N GLU A 261 3.65 -8.13 7.64
CA GLU A 261 4.75 -7.23 7.99
C GLU A 261 4.40 -6.41 9.23
N ASP A 262 5.32 -6.35 10.21
CA ASP A 262 5.20 -5.50 11.40
C ASP A 262 5.62 -4.04 11.14
N VAL A 263 6.22 -3.76 9.97
CA VAL A 263 6.64 -2.41 9.59
C VAL A 263 5.49 -1.65 8.95
N LEU A 264 4.93 -0.69 9.66
CA LEU A 264 3.96 0.26 9.13
C LEU A 264 4.67 1.43 8.43
N LYS A 265 3.99 2.06 7.45
CA LYS A 265 4.57 3.11 6.59
C LYS A 265 5.11 4.32 7.37
N THR A 266 4.50 4.66 8.50
CA THR A 266 4.88 5.82 9.34
C THR A 266 4.68 5.48 10.82
N LYS A 267 5.38 6.18 11.71
CA LYS A 267 5.18 6.06 13.17
C LYS A 267 3.72 6.35 13.57
N SER A 268 3.05 7.28 12.90
CA SER A 268 1.63 7.60 13.12
C SER A 268 0.64 6.50 12.69
N SER A 269 1.12 5.46 11.99
CA SER A 269 0.29 4.30 11.64
C SER A 269 0.14 3.33 12.81
N PHE A 270 1.10 3.32 13.75
CA PHE A 270 0.96 2.60 15.02
C PHE A 270 0.01 3.38 15.91
N ARG A 271 -1.14 2.78 16.23
CA ARG A 271 -2.17 3.42 17.03
C ARG A 271 -3.03 2.40 17.73
N THR A 272 -3.45 2.73 18.94
CA THR A 272 -4.47 2.01 19.69
C THR A 272 -5.77 2.81 19.63
N LEU A 273 -6.86 2.12 19.35
CA LEU A 273 -8.20 2.69 19.19
C LEU A 273 -9.12 2.03 20.21
N PRO A 274 -10.20 2.70 20.68
CA PRO A 274 -11.19 2.07 21.51
C PRO A 274 -11.93 0.98 20.72
N LEU A 275 -12.18 -0.15 21.37
CA LEU A 275 -12.99 -1.24 20.80
C LEU A 275 -14.47 -0.84 20.84
N ILE A 276 -15.02 -0.54 19.66
CA ILE A 276 -16.44 -0.19 19.49
C ILE A 276 -17.28 -1.43 19.87
N PRO A 277 -18.30 -1.31 20.72
CA PRO A 277 -19.10 -2.46 21.20
C PRO A 277 -19.66 -3.33 20.07
N ALA A 278 -20.16 -2.70 19.00
CA ALA A 278 -20.68 -3.41 17.82
C ALA A 278 -19.59 -4.27 17.14
N VAL A 279 -18.37 -3.76 17.05
CA VAL A 279 -17.24 -4.51 16.49
C VAL A 279 -16.81 -5.62 17.45
N GLY A 280 -16.85 -5.39 18.76
CA GLY A 280 -16.59 -6.43 19.75
C GLY A 280 -17.50 -7.64 19.58
N ILE A 281 -18.78 -7.43 19.29
CA ILE A 281 -19.76 -8.50 19.02
C ILE A 281 -19.38 -9.25 17.73
N ILE A 282 -19.13 -8.51 16.64
CA ILE A 282 -18.74 -9.11 15.35
C ILE A 282 -17.45 -9.94 15.50
N LEU A 283 -16.49 -9.47 16.29
CA LEU A 283 -15.25 -10.21 16.55
C LEU A 283 -15.48 -11.49 17.36
N LEU A 284 -16.38 -11.48 18.33
CA LEU A 284 -16.75 -12.70 19.08
C LEU A 284 -17.40 -13.74 18.17
N GLU A 285 -18.36 -13.32 17.33
CA GLU A 285 -19.00 -14.18 16.34
C GLU A 285 -17.98 -14.78 15.36
N GLU A 286 -17.04 -13.97 14.89
CA GLU A 286 -16.00 -14.44 13.98
C GLU A 286 -15.04 -15.44 14.66
N LYS A 287 -14.70 -15.21 15.93
CA LYS A 287 -13.87 -16.15 16.70
C LYS A 287 -14.55 -17.52 16.84
N GLU A 288 -15.84 -17.54 17.12
CA GLU A 288 -16.63 -18.77 17.17
C GLU A 288 -16.69 -19.47 15.79
N LYS A 289 -16.85 -18.68 14.72
CA LYS A 289 -16.88 -19.17 13.33
C LYS A 289 -15.56 -19.78 12.92
N GLN A 290 -14.43 -19.14 13.23
CA GLN A 290 -13.09 -19.69 12.97
C GLN A 290 -12.85 -20.98 13.76
N GLU A 291 -13.28 -21.06 15.02
CA GLU A 291 -13.17 -22.28 15.81
C GLU A 291 -14.02 -23.41 15.25
N MET A 292 -15.23 -23.11 14.76
CA MET A 292 -16.08 -24.07 14.04
C MET A 292 -15.38 -24.62 12.78
N TYR A 293 -14.81 -23.73 11.95
CA TYR A 293 -14.07 -24.16 10.76
C TYR A 293 -12.83 -24.98 11.10
N ARG A 294 -12.12 -24.64 12.18
CA ARG A 294 -10.96 -25.41 12.68
C ARG A 294 -11.36 -26.84 13.08
N ARG A 295 -12.50 -27.00 13.72
CA ARG A 295 -13.05 -28.32 14.08
C ARG A 295 -13.52 -29.10 12.85
N LEU A 296 -14.14 -28.40 11.88
CA LEU A 296 -14.67 -29.00 10.64
C LEU A 296 -13.54 -29.49 9.73
N PHE A 297 -12.57 -28.64 9.44
CA PHE A 297 -11.49 -28.93 8.46
C PHE A 297 -10.29 -29.68 9.09
N LYS A 298 -10.19 -29.71 10.44
CA LYS A 298 -9.16 -30.50 11.17
C LYS A 298 -7.73 -30.30 10.61
N LYS A 299 -7.17 -31.34 9.99
CA LYS A 299 -5.81 -31.33 9.41
C LYS A 299 -5.67 -30.41 8.18
N SER A 300 -6.75 -30.14 7.47
CA SER A 300 -6.77 -29.27 6.29
C SER A 300 -6.85 -27.79 6.65
N TYR A 301 -7.08 -27.43 7.92
CA TYR A 301 -7.06 -26.05 8.37
C TYR A 301 -5.64 -25.56 8.55
N CYS A 302 -5.30 -24.42 7.92
CA CYS A 302 -3.99 -23.80 8.02
C CYS A 302 -3.76 -23.27 9.45
N ARG A 303 -2.65 -23.66 10.07
CA ARG A 303 -2.30 -23.29 11.44
C ARG A 303 -1.31 -22.14 11.54
N ASP A 304 -0.76 -21.69 10.41
CA ASP A 304 0.26 -20.66 10.38
C ASP A 304 -0.29 -19.27 10.70
N TYR A 305 -1.61 -19.09 10.53
CA TYR A 305 -2.29 -17.81 10.66
C TYR A 305 -3.37 -17.78 11.75
N LEU A 306 -3.21 -18.59 12.80
CA LEU A 306 -4.22 -18.70 13.89
C LEU A 306 -4.47 -17.42 14.66
N ASP A 307 -3.50 -16.51 14.69
CA ASP A 307 -3.62 -15.20 15.34
C ASP A 307 -4.29 -14.13 14.45
N TYR A 308 -4.54 -14.43 13.15
CA TYR A 308 -5.17 -13.46 12.26
C TYR A 308 -6.69 -13.52 12.31
N ILE A 309 -7.32 -12.34 12.25
CA ILE A 309 -8.78 -12.18 12.30
C ILE A 309 -9.38 -12.37 10.90
N CYS A 310 -8.75 -11.80 9.86
CA CYS A 310 -9.25 -11.83 8.48
C CYS A 310 -8.59 -12.98 7.71
N VAL A 311 -9.12 -14.18 7.86
CA VAL A 311 -8.69 -15.41 7.16
C VAL A 311 -9.86 -16.04 6.40
N ASP A 312 -9.57 -16.89 5.44
CA ASP A 312 -10.58 -17.69 4.75
C ASP A 312 -11.09 -18.86 5.61
N GLN A 313 -12.05 -19.62 5.11
CA GLN A 313 -12.63 -20.78 5.79
C GLN A 313 -11.61 -21.87 6.13
N CYS A 314 -10.50 -21.94 5.36
CA CYS A 314 -9.41 -22.88 5.58
C CYS A 314 -8.30 -22.32 6.49
N GLY A 315 -8.46 -21.11 7.05
CA GLY A 315 -7.47 -20.44 7.91
C GLY A 315 -6.31 -19.79 7.18
N LYS A 316 -6.39 -19.56 5.86
CA LYS A 316 -5.35 -18.89 5.09
C LYS A 316 -5.60 -17.39 5.02
N LEU A 317 -4.53 -16.60 4.93
CA LEU A 317 -4.63 -15.14 4.75
C LEU A 317 -5.39 -14.80 3.46
N LEU A 318 -6.32 -13.85 3.56
CA LEU A 318 -6.97 -13.26 2.40
C LEU A 318 -5.96 -12.42 1.61
N ARG A 319 -5.91 -12.64 0.29
CA ARG A 319 -5.03 -11.86 -0.60
C ARG A 319 -5.55 -10.43 -0.72
N PRO A 320 -4.67 -9.41 -0.58
CA PRO A 320 -5.07 -8.01 -0.76
C PRO A 320 -5.77 -7.72 -2.08
N ASN A 321 -5.33 -8.30 -3.20
CA ASN A 321 -5.98 -8.12 -4.49
C ASN A 321 -7.37 -8.76 -4.54
N TYR A 322 -7.54 -9.95 -3.97
CA TYR A 322 -8.86 -10.58 -3.85
C TYR A 322 -9.87 -9.65 -3.15
N VAL A 323 -9.47 -9.01 -2.05
CA VAL A 323 -10.36 -8.05 -1.35
C VAL A 323 -10.81 -6.91 -2.26
N THR A 324 -9.92 -6.37 -3.10
CA THR A 324 -10.26 -5.27 -3.99
C THR A 324 -11.17 -5.72 -5.15
N GLU A 325 -10.83 -6.84 -5.77
CA GLU A 325 -11.56 -7.40 -6.92
C GLU A 325 -12.95 -7.86 -6.51
N HIS A 326 -13.02 -8.65 -5.43
CA HIS A 326 -14.30 -9.17 -4.92
C HIS A 326 -15.20 -8.06 -4.39
N PHE A 327 -14.66 -7.02 -3.72
CA PHE A 327 -15.43 -5.85 -3.31
C PHE A 327 -16.02 -5.11 -4.52
N SER A 328 -15.24 -4.92 -5.59
CA SER A 328 -15.75 -4.29 -6.82
C SER A 328 -16.86 -5.11 -7.46
N TRP A 329 -16.69 -6.43 -7.49
CA TRP A 329 -17.73 -7.35 -7.98
C TRP A 329 -19.02 -7.30 -7.13
N LEU A 330 -18.90 -7.24 -5.79
CA LEU A 330 -20.05 -7.08 -4.88
C LEU A 330 -20.81 -5.79 -5.15
N ILE A 331 -20.11 -4.66 -5.30
CA ILE A 331 -20.72 -3.37 -5.61
C ILE A 331 -21.52 -3.45 -6.91
N GLU A 332 -20.97 -4.06 -7.95
CA GLU A 332 -21.62 -4.23 -9.24
C GLU A 332 -22.81 -5.20 -9.14
N LYS A 333 -22.63 -6.35 -8.50
CA LYS A 333 -23.65 -7.38 -8.32
C LYS A 333 -24.92 -6.85 -7.64
N TYR A 334 -24.77 -6.00 -6.64
CA TYR A 334 -25.88 -5.44 -5.86
C TYR A 334 -26.34 -4.06 -6.37
N GLY A 335 -25.80 -3.59 -7.52
CA GLY A 335 -26.18 -2.31 -8.12
C GLY A 335 -25.85 -1.10 -7.25
N LEU A 336 -24.85 -1.20 -6.38
CA LEU A 336 -24.46 -0.12 -5.50
C LEU A 336 -23.61 0.92 -6.26
N ARG A 337 -23.65 2.17 -5.79
CA ARG A 337 -22.84 3.24 -6.38
C ARG A 337 -21.35 2.88 -6.30
N LYS A 338 -20.64 3.01 -7.41
CA LYS A 338 -19.24 2.60 -7.52
C LYS A 338 -18.32 3.41 -6.57
N VAL A 339 -17.73 2.71 -5.59
CA VAL A 339 -16.70 3.21 -4.69
C VAL A 339 -15.57 2.17 -4.57
N ARG A 340 -14.39 2.60 -4.18
CA ARG A 340 -13.28 1.67 -3.93
C ARG A 340 -13.31 1.22 -2.48
N PHE A 341 -12.79 0.06 -2.17
CA PHE A 341 -12.62 -0.40 -0.78
C PHE A 341 -11.88 0.63 0.09
N HIS A 342 -10.92 1.36 -0.50
CA HIS A 342 -10.17 2.40 0.21
C HIS A 342 -11.03 3.63 0.57
N ASP A 343 -12.11 3.88 -0.16
CA ASP A 343 -12.99 5.04 0.08
C ASP A 343 -13.87 4.83 1.33
N LEU A 344 -14.02 3.58 1.82
CA LEU A 344 -14.64 3.27 3.12
C LEU A 344 -13.91 3.94 4.29
N ARG A 345 -12.71 4.45 4.05
CA ARG A 345 -11.85 5.10 5.04
C ARG A 345 -12.11 6.60 5.22
N HIS A 346 -13.05 7.18 4.52
CA HIS A 346 -13.27 8.63 4.54
C HIS A 346 -13.68 9.12 5.94
N PRO A 347 -13.25 10.35 6.38
CA PRO A 347 -13.56 10.89 7.72
C PRO A 347 -15.05 10.99 8.03
N TYR A 348 -15.91 11.09 7.02
CA TYR A 348 -17.37 11.15 7.19
C TYR A 348 -17.92 9.89 7.86
N VAL A 349 -17.34 8.72 7.58
CA VAL A 349 -17.70 7.44 8.20
C VAL A 349 -17.41 7.43 9.72
N LYS A 350 -16.41 8.21 10.17
CA LYS A 350 -16.12 8.32 11.62
C LYS A 350 -17.22 9.01 12.43
N HIS A 351 -17.98 9.91 11.83
CA HIS A 351 -19.14 10.55 12.49
C HIS A 351 -20.34 9.59 12.57
N THR A 352 -20.52 8.78 11.55
CA THR A 352 -21.60 7.79 11.44
C THR A 352 -21.38 6.56 12.32
N THR A 353 -20.13 6.22 12.69
CA THR A 353 -19.85 5.06 13.56
C THR A 353 -20.55 5.13 14.91
N LYS A 354 -20.80 6.32 15.45
CA LYS A 354 -21.53 6.49 16.73
C LYS A 354 -23.03 6.16 16.57
N ILE A 355 -23.61 6.51 15.43
CA ILE A 355 -25.04 6.28 15.11
C ILE A 355 -25.27 4.82 14.73
N PHE A 356 -24.35 4.22 13.94
CA PHE A 356 -24.41 2.79 13.57
C PHE A 356 -24.29 1.87 14.77
N SER A 357 -23.39 2.19 15.72
CA SER A 357 -23.27 1.38 16.96
C SER A 357 -24.55 1.41 17.78
N LEU A 358 -25.28 2.52 17.82
CA LEU A 358 -26.55 2.65 18.51
C LEU A 358 -27.66 1.83 17.83
N ARG A 359 -27.77 1.88 16.49
CA ARG A 359 -28.79 1.12 15.73
C ARG A 359 -28.54 -0.40 15.76
N LEU A 360 -27.27 -0.84 15.69
CA LEU A 360 -26.95 -2.27 15.83
C LEU A 360 -27.27 -2.79 17.24
N MET A 361 -27.04 -1.97 18.26
CA MET A 361 -27.44 -2.30 19.63
C MET A 361 -28.96 -2.35 19.77
N ASP A 362 -29.73 -1.49 19.10
CA ASP A 362 -31.19 -1.50 19.14
C ASP A 362 -31.77 -2.70 18.38
N SER A 363 -31.25 -3.06 17.21
CA SER A 363 -31.70 -4.24 16.47
C SER A 363 -31.36 -5.55 17.15
N GLN A 364 -30.22 -5.65 17.85
CA GLN A 364 -29.87 -6.82 18.64
C GLN A 364 -30.62 -6.86 19.97
N ALA A 365 -30.92 -5.69 20.56
CA ALA A 365 -31.79 -5.63 21.76
C ALA A 365 -33.25 -6.05 21.47
N GLN A 366 -33.71 -5.91 20.22
CA GLN A 366 -34.99 -6.47 19.76
C GLN A 366 -34.90 -7.98 19.48
N ALA A 367 -33.73 -8.51 19.09
CA ALA A 367 -33.50 -9.93 18.87
C ALA A 367 -33.31 -10.73 20.17
N TYR A 368 -32.94 -10.08 21.29
CA TYR A 368 -32.76 -10.69 22.63
C TYR A 368 -33.45 -9.89 23.72
N PRO A 369 -34.78 -9.99 23.87
CA PRO A 369 -35.54 -9.26 24.88
C PRO A 369 -35.15 -9.58 26.32
N ASP A 370 -34.60 -10.77 26.60
CA ASP A 370 -34.19 -11.18 27.93
C ASP A 370 -32.94 -10.50 28.50
N ALA A 371 -32.09 -9.94 27.66
CA ALA A 371 -30.93 -9.18 28.11
C ALA A 371 -31.31 -7.85 28.79
N ARG A 372 -32.45 -7.24 28.40
CA ARG A 372 -32.95 -6.00 29.02
C ARG A 372 -33.55 -6.21 30.40
N ARG A 373 -34.11 -7.39 30.72
CA ARG A 373 -34.65 -7.68 32.05
C ARG A 373 -33.56 -7.80 33.10
N LYS A 374 -32.40 -8.37 32.77
CA LYS A 374 -31.28 -8.50 33.74
C LYS A 374 -30.60 -7.16 34.06
N THR A 375 -30.53 -6.22 33.12
CA THR A 375 -29.91 -4.90 33.37
C THR A 375 -30.86 -3.95 34.13
N ARG A 376 -32.19 -4.03 33.94
CA ARG A 376 -33.15 -3.24 34.74
C ARG A 376 -33.29 -3.71 36.19
N GLY A 377 -33.13 -5.00 36.45
CA GLY A 377 -33.13 -5.55 37.82
C GLY A 377 -31.91 -5.12 38.65
N ALA A 378 -30.75 -4.93 38.01
CA ALA A 378 -29.53 -4.48 38.69
C ALA A 378 -29.55 -2.98 39.06
N CYS A 379 -30.32 -2.15 38.33
CA CYS A 379 -30.38 -0.70 38.56
C CYS A 379 -31.42 -0.29 39.60
N GLN A 380 -32.39 -1.16 39.96
CA GLN A 380 -33.41 -0.86 41.00
C GLN A 380 -33.00 -1.24 42.43
N LEU A 381 -31.91 -2.03 42.59
CA LEU A 381 -31.42 -2.43 43.91
C LEU A 381 -30.46 -1.41 44.57
N HIS A 382 -30.18 -0.27 43.92
CA HIS A 382 -29.29 0.74 44.49
C HIS A 382 -29.96 2.06 44.90
N ARG A 383 -31.32 2.08 45.07
CA ARG A 383 -32.01 3.23 45.69
C ARG A 383 -32.83 2.75 46.90
N GLY A 384 -32.17 2.63 48.01
CA GLY A 384 -32.83 2.45 49.30
C GLY A 384 -31.91 1.87 50.35
N GLY A 385 -31.49 2.67 51.32
CA GLY A 385 -30.98 2.19 52.58
C GLY A 385 -29.56 2.59 52.96
N GLN A 386 -29.43 3.74 53.60
CA GLN A 386 -28.36 4.00 54.57
C GLN A 386 -28.44 3.03 55.74
N ASN A 387 -27.36 2.30 56.07
CA ASN A 387 -26.69 2.28 57.38
C ASN A 387 -25.81 1.05 57.59
N ARG A 388 -24.58 1.35 57.96
CA ARG A 388 -23.64 0.73 58.91
C ARG A 388 -23.36 -0.79 58.91
N SER A 389 -22.07 -1.04 58.86
CA SER A 389 -21.23 -1.98 59.61
C SER A 389 -20.75 -3.23 58.87
N SER A 390 -19.40 -3.22 58.82
CA SER A 390 -18.46 -4.34 58.96
C SER A 390 -18.94 -5.75 58.57
N ALA A 391 -18.43 -6.29 57.47
CA ALA A 391 -17.84 -7.63 57.37
C ALA A 391 -17.51 -7.94 55.91
N ARG A 392 -16.28 -8.35 55.62
CA ARG A 392 -15.90 -8.95 54.36
C ARG A 392 -16.51 -10.33 54.25
N PRO A 393 -17.00 -10.74 53.10
CA PRO A 393 -16.99 -12.15 52.75
C PRO A 393 -16.08 -12.44 51.54
N PHE A 394 -15.33 -13.49 51.70
CA PHE A 394 -14.62 -14.28 50.70
C PHE A 394 -15.51 -14.55 49.49
N CYS A 395 -15.02 -14.20 48.30
CA CYS A 395 -15.63 -14.60 47.05
C CYS A 395 -15.06 -15.93 46.56
N ASN A 396 -15.89 -16.96 46.65
CA ASN A 396 -15.56 -18.31 46.24
C ASN A 396 -15.67 -18.43 44.71
N ARG A 397 -14.57 -18.84 44.07
CA ARG A 397 -14.54 -19.25 42.66
C ARG A 397 -15.41 -20.49 42.48
N LYS A 398 -16.33 -20.43 41.55
CA LYS A 398 -16.91 -21.46 40.68
C LYS A 398 -18.40 -21.22 40.48
N GLN A 399 -18.75 -20.48 39.46
CA GLN A 399 -20.01 -20.71 38.77
C GLN A 399 -19.75 -20.59 37.26
N PHE A 400 -19.49 -21.75 36.64
CA PHE A 400 -19.63 -21.94 35.21
C PHE A 400 -21.13 -21.85 34.89
N LEU A 401 -21.51 -20.79 34.19
CA LEU A 401 -22.84 -20.69 33.58
C LEU A 401 -22.91 -21.66 32.39
N CYS A 402 -23.58 -22.79 32.56
CA CYS A 402 -24.05 -23.61 31.45
C CYS A 402 -25.07 -22.81 30.64
N LEU A 403 -24.72 -22.44 29.43
CA LEU A 403 -25.64 -21.91 28.41
C LEU A 403 -26.41 -23.10 27.79
N PRO A 404 -27.72 -22.96 27.55
CA PRO A 404 -28.52 -24.05 26.98
C PRO A 404 -28.16 -24.29 25.50
N PRO A 405 -28.25 -25.52 24.98
CA PRO A 405 -27.83 -25.91 23.63
C PRO A 405 -28.88 -25.61 22.57
N GLN A 406 -29.20 -24.35 22.31
CA GLN A 406 -30.04 -23.95 21.17
C GLN A 406 -29.57 -22.59 20.60
N SER A 407 -28.40 -22.58 19.99
CA SER A 407 -27.99 -21.41 19.17
C SER A 407 -28.67 -21.46 17.79
N LYS A 408 -28.96 -20.28 17.22
CA LYS A 408 -29.48 -20.13 15.85
C LYS A 408 -28.67 -20.94 14.85
N ILE A 409 -27.38 -21.14 15.09
CA ILE A 409 -26.42 -21.91 14.26
C ILE A 409 -26.86 -23.38 14.17
N SER A 410 -27.30 -24.00 15.24
CA SER A 410 -27.82 -25.38 15.20
C SER A 410 -29.08 -25.50 14.34
N ARG A 411 -29.95 -24.48 14.34
CA ARG A 411 -31.13 -24.44 13.45
C ARG A 411 -30.78 -24.18 11.98
N ILE A 412 -29.77 -23.35 11.71
CA ILE A 412 -29.29 -23.09 10.35
C ILE A 412 -28.58 -24.31 9.77
N LEU A 413 -27.75 -24.99 10.56
CA LEU A 413 -27.09 -26.23 10.14
C LEU A 413 -28.10 -27.37 9.90
N TYR A 414 -29.14 -27.46 10.71
CA TYR A 414 -30.22 -28.40 10.49
C TYR A 414 -31.05 -28.06 9.26
N ALA A 415 -31.36 -26.79 9.02
CA ALA A 415 -32.05 -26.33 7.80
C ALA A 415 -31.23 -26.53 6.52
N ILE A 416 -29.94 -26.36 6.57
CA ILE A 416 -29.02 -26.63 5.45
C ILE A 416 -28.90 -28.15 5.20
N SER A 417 -28.81 -28.94 6.25
CA SER A 417 -28.79 -30.41 6.16
C SER A 417 -30.09 -30.94 5.55
N MET A 418 -31.25 -30.38 5.92
CA MET A 418 -32.56 -30.78 5.37
C MET A 418 -32.81 -30.32 3.92
N ARG A 419 -32.26 -29.17 3.50
CA ARG A 419 -32.32 -28.74 2.08
C ARG A 419 -31.42 -29.56 1.15
N LEU A 420 -30.32 -30.08 1.68
CA LEU A 420 -29.38 -30.92 0.92
C LEU A 420 -29.88 -32.38 0.77
N SER A 421 -30.81 -32.80 1.64
CA SER A 421 -31.36 -34.17 1.63
C SER A 421 -32.68 -34.32 0.84
N GLY A 422 -33.19 -33.26 0.21
CA GLY A 422 -34.33 -33.38 -0.72
C GLY A 422 -35.67 -33.83 -0.12
N TYR A 423 -35.86 -33.77 1.19
CA TYR A 423 -37.09 -34.16 1.84
C TYR A 423 -38.01 -32.97 2.12
N THR A 424 -39.06 -32.82 1.31
CA THR A 424 -40.23 -32.00 1.64
C THR A 424 -41.24 -32.91 2.34
N SER A 425 -41.37 -32.81 3.67
CA SER A 425 -42.50 -33.39 4.38
C SER A 425 -43.18 -32.31 5.22
N THR A 426 -44.33 -31.94 4.78
CA THR A 426 -45.31 -31.18 5.60
C THR A 426 -45.99 -32.15 6.58
N ARG A 427 -45.58 -32.19 7.83
CA ARG A 427 -46.41 -32.72 8.91
C ARG A 427 -46.16 -31.94 10.22
N SER A 428 -47.26 -31.48 10.78
CA SER A 428 -47.36 -30.89 12.11
C SER A 428 -46.86 -31.85 13.19
N ILE A 429 -45.95 -31.38 14.04
CA ILE A 429 -45.43 -32.20 15.17
C ILE A 429 -46.08 -31.72 16.45
N SER A 430 -46.93 -32.55 16.97
CA SER A 430 -47.35 -32.53 18.38
C SER A 430 -46.25 -33.14 19.26
N SER A 431 -46.06 -32.54 20.43
CA SER A 431 -45.10 -32.93 21.46
C SER A 431 -45.35 -34.32 22.01
N SER A 432 -44.41 -35.24 21.86
CA SER A 432 -43.96 -36.22 22.86
C SER A 432 -43.07 -37.32 22.27
N ALA A 433 -42.14 -37.80 23.11
CA ALA A 433 -41.39 -39.05 23.05
C ALA A 433 -40.08 -39.12 22.26
N SER A 434 -39.05 -39.40 23.05
CA SER A 434 -37.70 -39.84 22.69
C SER A 434 -37.71 -41.06 21.77
N SER A 435 -37.02 -40.97 20.63
CA SER A 435 -36.54 -42.15 19.93
C SER A 435 -35.24 -41.83 19.20
N VAL A 436 -34.20 -42.59 19.53
CA VAL A 436 -32.87 -42.55 18.89
C VAL A 436 -32.99 -43.24 17.53
N VAL A 437 -32.89 -42.48 16.46
CA VAL A 437 -32.79 -43.05 15.12
C VAL A 437 -31.33 -43.05 14.69
N ARG A 438 -30.70 -44.20 14.52
CA ARG A 438 -29.42 -44.35 13.83
C ARG A 438 -29.66 -44.26 12.33
N VAL A 439 -29.09 -43.25 11.71
CA VAL A 439 -29.06 -43.14 10.24
C VAL A 439 -27.66 -43.47 9.76
N SER A 440 -27.53 -44.57 9.05
CA SER A 440 -26.32 -44.95 8.30
C SER A 440 -26.40 -44.27 6.93
N ALA A 441 -25.60 -43.23 6.70
CA ALA A 441 -25.45 -42.64 5.39
C ALA A 441 -24.35 -43.38 4.61
N SER A 442 -24.64 -43.79 3.38
CA SER A 442 -23.68 -44.45 2.51
C SER A 442 -22.58 -43.48 2.00
N LYS A 443 -21.36 -44.00 1.90
CA LYS A 443 -20.15 -43.26 1.50
C LYS A 443 -20.25 -42.55 0.14
N SER A 444 -21.19 -42.93 -0.72
CA SER A 444 -21.41 -42.38 -2.07
C SER A 444 -22.02 -40.98 -2.08
N ALA A 445 -22.81 -40.62 -1.06
CA ALA A 445 -23.45 -39.30 -0.99
C ALA A 445 -22.48 -38.19 -0.50
N LEU A 446 -21.50 -38.56 0.31
CA LEU A 446 -20.47 -37.59 0.77
C LEU A 446 -19.50 -37.20 -0.36
N ASP A 447 -19.14 -38.14 -1.25
CA ASP A 447 -18.22 -37.86 -2.35
C ASP A 447 -18.83 -36.96 -3.46
N ALA A 448 -20.13 -37.07 -3.69
CA ALA A 448 -20.83 -36.20 -4.63
C ALA A 448 -20.96 -34.74 -4.14
N SER A 449 -21.15 -34.54 -2.83
CA SER A 449 -21.22 -33.23 -2.21
C SER A 449 -19.87 -32.51 -2.24
N LEU A 450 -18.76 -33.22 -2.04
CA LEU A 450 -17.40 -32.69 -2.11
C LEU A 450 -17.01 -32.28 -3.54
N ARG A 451 -17.49 -32.98 -4.57
CA ARG A 451 -17.19 -32.66 -5.98
C ARG A 451 -17.97 -31.44 -6.49
N LEU A 452 -19.15 -31.17 -5.98
CA LEU A 452 -19.95 -30.00 -6.33
C LEU A 452 -19.43 -28.71 -5.68
N SER A 453 -18.93 -28.80 -4.45
CA SER A 453 -18.29 -27.68 -3.75
C SER A 453 -16.97 -27.24 -4.43
N CYS A 454 -16.25 -28.18 -5.04
CA CYS A 454 -14.99 -27.89 -5.75
C CYS A 454 -15.17 -27.26 -7.14
N ARG A 455 -16.35 -27.44 -7.79
CA ARG A 455 -16.63 -26.84 -9.12
C ARG A 455 -17.08 -25.38 -9.07
N ALA A 456 -17.49 -24.88 -7.91
CA ALA A 456 -17.89 -23.47 -7.73
C ALA A 456 -16.70 -22.53 -7.47
N CYS A 457 -15.49 -23.07 -7.30
CA CYS A 457 -14.29 -22.29 -7.04
C CYS A 457 -13.28 -22.48 -8.18
N SER A 458 -13.49 -21.76 -9.31
CA SER A 458 -12.66 -21.87 -10.52
C SER A 458 -11.27 -21.23 -10.40
N SER A 459 -10.74 -21.02 -9.20
CA SER A 459 -9.38 -20.48 -8.98
C SER A 459 -8.55 -21.17 -7.89
N CYS A 460 -9.00 -22.34 -7.38
CA CYS A 460 -8.20 -23.15 -6.47
C CYS A 460 -7.71 -24.41 -7.16
N PHE A 461 -6.52 -24.37 -7.75
CA PHE A 461 -5.77 -25.58 -8.10
C PHE A 461 -5.36 -26.27 -6.80
N CYS A 462 -6.10 -27.30 -6.41
CA CYS A 462 -5.75 -28.13 -5.26
C CYS A 462 -4.87 -29.29 -5.73
N PHE A 463 -3.58 -29.24 -5.44
CA PHE A 463 -2.55 -30.22 -5.77
C PHE A 463 -2.68 -31.53 -4.94
N ALA A 464 -3.85 -31.86 -4.44
CA ALA A 464 -4.07 -33.01 -3.55
C ALA A 464 -4.79 -34.19 -4.18
N CYS A 465 -5.09 -34.19 -5.48
CA CYS A 465 -5.81 -35.28 -6.15
C CYS A 465 -4.96 -36.13 -7.12
N ALA A 466 -3.62 -36.05 -7.04
CA ALA A 466 -2.75 -36.78 -7.99
C ALA A 466 -2.03 -38.02 -7.40
N ASN A 467 -2.40 -38.51 -6.21
CA ASN A 467 -1.73 -39.70 -5.62
C ASN A 467 -2.72 -40.73 -5.06
N THR A 468 -3.70 -41.16 -5.88
CA THR A 468 -4.41 -42.44 -5.65
C THR A 468 -4.84 -43.02 -6.97
N ALA A 469 -3.85 -43.48 -7.76
CA ALA A 469 -4.00 -44.47 -8.81
C ALA A 469 -2.62 -45.06 -9.08
N ALA A 470 -2.23 -45.99 -8.26
CA ALA A 470 -1.36 -47.14 -8.51
C ALA A 470 -1.60 -48.15 -7.39
#